data_075dcdd5a37feb1edca087d5eaf00668
#
_entry.id   075dcdd5a37feb1edca087d5eaf00668
#
_cell.length_a   1.000
_cell.length_b   1.000
_cell.length_c   1.000
_cell.angle_alpha   90.00
_cell.angle_beta   90.00
_cell.angle_gamma   90.00
#
_symmetry.space_group_name_H-M   'P 1'
#
loop_
_entity.id
_entity.type
_entity.pdbx_description
1 polymer ?
#
loop_
_entity_poly.entity_id
_entity_poly.type
_entity_poly.pdbx_seq_one_letter_code
_entity_poly.pdbx_strand_id
1 'polypeptide(L)'
;MVRAKKYQPTEFMLPTSHYDKERADHAVNFIQSLKHTKGVWAGQPFLLFDWQEKIIRDLFGTIKANGYRQFNTAFVEICKKAGKSELAAAVALYMLAGDGEEGAEIYGCANDRQQASIVFDVAKDMVLQCPALLKRIKIVESQKRLVYLPTRGIYQVLSSEVASKYGYNVHACIFDELLGQPNRKLFDVMTKGSGAARK
;
A
#
# COMPACT_ATOMS: atom_id res chain seq x y z
N MET A 1 9.94 -26.58 16.13
CA MET A 1 8.72 -26.23 15.38
C MET A 1 8.00 -25.11 16.13
N VAL A 2 8.10 -23.86 15.66
CA VAL A 2 7.28 -22.77 16.19
C VAL A 2 5.86 -23.01 15.68
N ARG A 3 4.90 -23.25 16.59
CA ARG A 3 3.48 -23.33 16.22
C ARG A 3 3.11 -22.03 15.52
N ALA A 4 2.72 -22.10 14.26
CA ALA A 4 2.15 -20.96 13.55
C ALA A 4 0.99 -20.42 14.40
N LYS A 5 1.14 -19.20 14.91
CA LYS A 5 0.09 -18.52 15.66
C LYS A 5 -1.11 -18.38 14.73
N LYS A 6 -2.23 -19.01 15.07
CA LYS A 6 -3.44 -18.90 14.25
C LYS A 6 -3.92 -17.44 14.29
N TYR A 7 -3.95 -16.79 13.15
CA TYR A 7 -4.50 -15.44 13.06
C TYR A 7 -5.94 -15.40 13.59
N GLN A 8 -6.25 -14.36 14.37
CA GLN A 8 -7.58 -14.06 14.88
C GLN A 8 -8.08 -12.78 14.20
N PRO A 9 -9.26 -12.81 13.53
CA PRO A 9 -9.87 -11.61 12.97
C PRO A 9 -10.06 -10.53 14.03
N THR A 10 -10.08 -9.26 13.58
CA THR A 10 -10.26 -8.12 14.48
C THR A 10 -11.59 -8.18 15.21
N GLU A 11 -11.60 -7.80 16.51
CA GLU A 11 -12.80 -7.63 17.31
C GLU A 11 -13.69 -6.44 16.86
N PHE A 12 -13.11 -5.53 16.06
CA PHE A 12 -13.83 -4.36 15.52
C PHE A 12 -14.58 -4.65 14.21
N MET A 13 -14.74 -5.92 13.85
CA MET A 13 -15.53 -6.30 12.69
C MET A 13 -17.01 -6.03 12.95
N LEU A 14 -17.65 -5.33 12.00
CA LEU A 14 -19.10 -5.06 12.07
C LEU A 14 -19.90 -6.36 12.03
N PRO A 15 -21.10 -6.42 12.67
CA PRO A 15 -21.96 -7.61 12.63
C PRO A 15 -22.36 -8.04 11.21
N THR A 16 -22.37 -7.10 10.26
CA THR A 16 -22.70 -7.33 8.84
C THR A 16 -21.49 -7.64 7.97
N SER A 17 -20.29 -7.62 8.55
CA SER A 17 -19.05 -7.95 7.85
C SER A 17 -18.64 -9.39 8.15
N HIS A 18 -17.76 -9.91 7.31
CA HIS A 18 -17.17 -11.24 7.51
C HIS A 18 -15.67 -11.21 7.20
N TYR A 19 -14.94 -12.19 7.68
CA TYR A 19 -13.54 -12.37 7.36
C TYR A 19 -13.37 -13.28 6.14
N ASP A 20 -12.88 -12.71 5.05
CA ASP A 20 -12.52 -13.40 3.83
C ASP A 20 -11.04 -13.82 3.90
N LYS A 21 -10.84 -15.10 4.23
CA LYS A 21 -9.51 -15.67 4.38
C LYS A 21 -8.73 -15.67 3.07
N GLU A 22 -9.39 -15.91 1.94
CA GLU A 22 -8.73 -16.00 0.63
C GLU A 22 -8.16 -14.66 0.20
N ARG A 23 -8.93 -13.57 0.35
CA ARG A 23 -8.46 -12.21 0.11
C ARG A 23 -7.31 -11.83 1.04
N ALA A 24 -7.41 -12.16 2.31
CA ALA A 24 -6.35 -11.91 3.29
C ALA A 24 -5.07 -12.68 2.95
N ASP A 25 -5.17 -13.96 2.65
CA ASP A 25 -4.04 -14.80 2.24
C ASP A 25 -3.42 -14.30 0.93
N HIS A 26 -4.22 -13.86 -0.03
CA HIS A 26 -3.74 -13.28 -1.28
C HIS A 26 -2.87 -12.06 -1.03
N ALA A 27 -3.32 -11.13 -0.18
CA ALA A 27 -2.56 -9.93 0.16
C ALA A 27 -1.24 -10.28 0.89
N VAL A 28 -1.30 -11.16 1.88
CA VAL A 28 -0.11 -11.63 2.62
C VAL A 28 0.87 -12.31 1.69
N ASN A 29 0.42 -13.25 0.85
CA ASN A 29 1.29 -14.00 -0.06
C ASN A 29 1.93 -13.09 -1.11
N PHE A 30 1.18 -12.12 -1.66
CA PHE A 30 1.73 -11.13 -2.57
C PHE A 30 2.87 -10.36 -1.90
N ILE A 31 2.63 -9.80 -0.71
CA ILE A 31 3.62 -9.01 0.02
C ILE A 31 4.84 -9.86 0.35
N GLN A 32 4.66 -11.09 0.83
CA GLN A 32 5.77 -11.99 1.17
C GLN A 32 6.52 -12.55 -0.06
N SER A 33 5.97 -12.39 -1.27
CA SER A 33 6.69 -12.69 -2.51
C SER A 33 7.71 -11.63 -2.91
N LEU A 34 7.63 -10.44 -2.29
CA LEU A 34 8.59 -9.36 -2.47
C LEU A 34 9.87 -9.63 -1.70
N LYS A 35 10.88 -8.78 -1.90
CA LYS A 35 12.17 -8.88 -1.20
C LYS A 35 12.50 -7.58 -0.49
N HIS A 36 13.19 -7.70 0.63
CA HIS A 36 13.81 -6.55 1.30
C HIS A 36 14.79 -5.84 0.37
N THR A 37 14.84 -4.52 0.46
CA THR A 37 15.64 -3.69 -0.45
C THR A 37 16.92 -3.15 0.18
N LYS A 38 17.03 -3.14 1.51
CA LYS A 38 18.10 -2.44 2.23
C LYS A 38 18.69 -3.26 3.37
N GLY A 39 19.93 -2.86 3.73
CA GLY A 39 20.65 -3.38 4.88
C GLY A 39 21.01 -4.87 4.75
N VAL A 40 21.16 -5.54 5.87
CA VAL A 40 21.54 -6.97 5.95
C VAL A 40 20.45 -7.90 5.41
N TRP A 41 19.23 -7.41 5.24
CA TRP A 41 18.09 -8.14 4.73
C TRP A 41 17.93 -8.01 3.21
N ALA A 42 18.68 -7.15 2.55
CA ALA A 42 18.56 -6.92 1.11
C ALA A 42 18.60 -8.24 0.33
N GLY A 43 17.61 -8.44 -0.56
CA GLY A 43 17.45 -9.67 -1.35
C GLY A 43 16.78 -10.84 -0.62
N GLN A 44 16.60 -10.78 0.70
CA GLN A 44 15.87 -11.78 1.46
C GLN A 44 14.35 -11.62 1.24
N PRO A 45 13.55 -12.70 1.35
CA PRO A 45 12.09 -12.62 1.30
C PRO A 45 11.54 -11.63 2.34
N PHE A 46 10.56 -10.84 1.96
CA PHE A 46 9.88 -9.90 2.85
C PHE A 46 8.88 -10.63 3.74
N LEU A 47 9.39 -11.27 4.79
CA LEU A 47 8.53 -11.97 5.75
C LEU A 47 7.89 -10.97 6.70
N LEU A 48 6.57 -10.99 6.77
CA LEU A 48 5.80 -10.12 7.66
C LEU A 48 5.99 -10.54 9.12
N PHE A 49 6.22 -9.57 9.99
CA PHE A 49 6.09 -9.77 11.44
C PHE A 49 4.61 -9.97 11.80
N ASP A 50 4.33 -10.61 12.95
CA ASP A 50 2.95 -10.90 13.41
C ASP A 50 2.05 -9.65 13.37
N TRP A 51 2.55 -8.50 13.80
CA TRP A 51 1.79 -7.25 13.80
C TRP A 51 1.55 -6.69 12.39
N GLN A 52 2.49 -6.86 11.47
CA GLN A 52 2.34 -6.46 10.06
C GLN A 52 1.32 -7.35 9.37
N GLU A 53 1.44 -8.67 9.56
CA GLU A 53 0.50 -9.63 9.01
C GLU A 53 -0.93 -9.38 9.52
N LYS A 54 -1.07 -9.04 10.81
CA LYS A 54 -2.37 -8.68 11.38
C LYS A 54 -2.98 -7.47 10.68
N ILE A 55 -2.22 -6.40 10.47
CA ILE A 55 -2.70 -5.21 9.76
C ILE A 55 -3.14 -5.57 8.34
N ILE A 56 -2.33 -6.33 7.61
CA ILE A 56 -2.64 -6.72 6.22
C ILE A 56 -3.89 -7.59 6.18
N ARG A 57 -4.02 -8.57 7.07
CA ARG A 57 -5.19 -9.46 7.12
C ARG A 57 -6.46 -8.71 7.50
N ASP A 58 -6.40 -7.81 8.47
CA ASP A 58 -7.56 -7.01 8.86
C ASP A 58 -8.00 -6.06 7.74
N LEU A 59 -7.05 -5.36 7.08
CA LEU A 59 -7.34 -4.42 6.01
C LEU A 59 -7.95 -5.08 4.78
N PHE A 60 -7.38 -6.19 4.34
CA PHE A 60 -7.75 -6.80 3.06
C PHE A 60 -8.71 -7.97 3.19
N GLY A 61 -8.83 -8.56 4.39
CA GLY A 61 -9.71 -9.69 4.64
C GLY A 61 -11.03 -9.36 5.35
N THR A 62 -11.21 -8.17 5.92
CA THR A 62 -12.48 -7.80 6.55
C THR A 62 -13.40 -7.14 5.54
N ILE A 63 -14.45 -7.85 5.13
CA ILE A 63 -15.29 -7.50 3.99
C ILE A 63 -16.74 -7.26 4.46
N LYS A 64 -17.33 -6.16 4.01
CA LYS A 64 -18.74 -5.82 4.24
C LYS A 64 -19.65 -6.66 3.36
N ALA A 65 -20.95 -6.74 3.70
CA ALA A 65 -21.95 -7.47 2.93
C ALA A 65 -22.04 -7.04 1.45
N ASN A 66 -21.65 -5.80 1.12
CA ASN A 66 -21.63 -5.30 -0.26
C ASN A 66 -20.32 -5.67 -1.03
N GLY A 67 -19.46 -6.48 -0.45
CA GLY A 67 -18.21 -6.92 -1.08
C GLY A 67 -17.02 -5.97 -0.99
N TYR A 68 -17.21 -4.78 -0.39
CA TYR A 68 -16.11 -3.82 -0.17
C TYR A 68 -15.40 -4.06 1.16
N ARG A 69 -14.14 -3.64 1.24
CA ARG A 69 -13.38 -3.67 2.50
C ARG A 69 -14.08 -2.84 3.57
N GLN A 70 -14.11 -3.35 4.79
CA GLN A 70 -14.62 -2.60 5.94
C GLN A 70 -13.66 -1.47 6.32
N PHE A 71 -12.36 -1.76 6.38
CA PHE A 71 -11.34 -0.79 6.72
C PHE A 71 -10.77 -0.17 5.45
N ASN A 72 -11.00 1.12 5.29
CA ASN A 72 -10.50 1.92 4.19
C ASN A 72 -9.40 2.91 4.61
N THR A 73 -9.08 2.96 5.89
CA THR A 73 -8.04 3.81 6.47
C THR A 73 -7.29 3.02 7.53
N ALA A 74 -5.97 3.06 7.48
CA ALA A 74 -5.09 2.55 8.52
C ALA A 74 -4.16 3.68 9.00
N PHE A 75 -4.12 3.88 10.30
CA PHE A 75 -3.12 4.73 10.95
C PHE A 75 -2.14 3.84 11.70
N VAL A 76 -0.87 3.93 11.33
CA VAL A 76 0.19 3.08 11.88
C VAL A 76 1.24 3.96 12.55
N GLU A 77 1.28 3.93 13.87
CA GLU A 77 2.28 4.64 14.67
C GLU A 77 3.26 3.63 15.26
N ILE A 78 4.50 3.70 14.80
CA ILE A 78 5.58 2.79 15.24
C ILE A 78 6.91 3.54 15.29
N CYS A 79 7.85 3.00 16.07
CA CYS A 79 9.18 3.59 16.23
C CYS A 79 9.96 3.66 14.90
N LYS A 80 10.97 4.52 14.87
CA LYS A 80 11.91 4.62 13.76
C LYS A 80 12.63 3.27 13.56
N LYS A 81 12.96 2.95 12.30
CA LYS A 81 13.65 1.70 11.88
C LYS A 81 12.85 0.40 12.06
N ALA A 82 11.53 0.49 12.30
CA ALA A 82 10.65 -0.67 12.38
C ALA A 82 10.09 -1.15 11.03
N GLY A 83 10.68 -0.75 9.90
CA GLY A 83 10.29 -1.22 8.57
C GLY A 83 9.09 -0.52 7.94
N LYS A 84 8.67 0.67 8.43
CA LYS A 84 7.52 1.42 7.91
C LYS A 84 7.53 1.59 6.39
N SER A 85 8.63 2.12 5.85
CA SER A 85 8.71 2.46 4.43
C SER A 85 8.70 1.23 3.53
N GLU A 86 9.28 0.10 3.97
CA GLU A 86 9.20 -1.16 3.23
C GLU A 86 7.78 -1.73 3.24
N LEU A 87 7.10 -1.70 4.40
CA LEU A 87 5.70 -2.12 4.48
C LEU A 87 4.80 -1.23 3.63
N ALA A 88 4.97 0.08 3.69
CA ALA A 88 4.22 1.06 2.88
C ALA A 88 4.43 0.82 1.38
N ALA A 89 5.67 0.57 0.94
CA ALA A 89 6.00 0.25 -0.44
C ALA A 89 5.37 -1.07 -0.90
N ALA A 90 5.40 -2.11 -0.05
CA ALA A 90 4.79 -3.40 -0.33
C ALA A 90 3.26 -3.29 -0.46
N VAL A 91 2.60 -2.51 0.41
CA VAL A 91 1.17 -2.21 0.31
C VAL A 91 0.86 -1.43 -0.97
N ALA A 92 1.68 -0.42 -1.33
CA ALA A 92 1.51 0.30 -2.59
C ALA A 92 1.56 -0.63 -3.81
N LEU A 93 2.51 -1.55 -3.84
CA LEU A 93 2.65 -2.53 -4.93
C LEU A 93 1.49 -3.54 -4.95
N TYR A 94 0.99 -3.96 -3.79
CA TYR A 94 -0.19 -4.81 -3.71
C TYR A 94 -1.42 -4.10 -4.28
N MET A 95 -1.68 -2.86 -3.85
CA MET A 95 -2.80 -2.04 -4.35
C MET A 95 -2.68 -1.76 -5.85
N LEU A 96 -1.44 -1.67 -6.39
CA LEU A 96 -1.19 -1.45 -7.81
C LEU A 96 -1.39 -2.70 -8.66
N ALA A 97 -0.91 -3.86 -8.20
CA ALA A 97 -0.75 -5.03 -9.06
C ALA A 97 -1.43 -6.30 -8.52
N GLY A 98 -1.84 -6.33 -7.26
CA GLY A 98 -2.44 -7.49 -6.59
C GLY A 98 -3.91 -7.34 -6.24
N ASP A 99 -4.41 -6.13 -6.06
CA ASP A 99 -5.77 -5.85 -5.57
C ASP A 99 -6.87 -6.01 -6.65
N GLY A 100 -6.48 -6.06 -7.93
CA GLY A 100 -7.38 -6.34 -9.05
C GLY A 100 -8.25 -5.15 -9.49
N GLU A 101 -7.91 -3.93 -9.10
CA GLU A 101 -8.62 -2.72 -9.54
C GLU A 101 -8.12 -2.26 -10.91
N GLU A 102 -9.03 -2.09 -11.86
CA GLU A 102 -8.71 -1.55 -13.20
C GLU A 102 -8.41 -0.05 -13.12
N GLY A 103 -7.30 0.37 -13.74
CA GLY A 103 -6.89 1.76 -13.73
C GLY A 103 -6.64 2.32 -12.33
N ALA A 104 -6.14 1.48 -11.41
CA ALA A 104 -5.87 1.89 -10.03
C ALA A 104 -4.90 3.07 -9.97
N GLU A 105 -5.28 4.13 -9.28
CA GLU A 105 -4.42 5.29 -9.02
C GLU A 105 -3.98 5.28 -7.57
N ILE A 106 -2.70 4.96 -7.35
CA ILE A 106 -2.08 4.94 -6.03
C ILE A 106 -1.14 6.13 -5.91
N TYR A 107 -1.21 6.85 -4.80
CA TYR A 107 -0.40 8.03 -4.57
C TYR A 107 0.42 7.95 -3.29
N GLY A 108 1.74 8.14 -3.44
CA GLY A 108 2.65 8.37 -2.31
C GLY A 108 2.66 9.87 -1.97
N CYS A 109 2.23 10.21 -0.78
CA CYS A 109 2.06 11.59 -0.31
C CYS A 109 3.01 11.88 0.85
N ALA A 110 3.80 12.94 0.75
CA ALA A 110 4.60 13.46 1.85
C ALA A 110 4.67 15.00 1.75
N ASN A 111 5.25 15.63 2.77
CA ASN A 111 5.41 17.08 2.82
C ASN A 111 6.17 17.60 1.60
N ASP A 112 7.26 16.97 1.26
CA ASP A 112 8.04 17.28 0.07
C ASP A 112 8.23 16.04 -0.82
N ARG A 113 8.61 16.30 -2.08
CA ARG A 113 8.80 15.26 -3.07
C ARG A 113 9.95 14.32 -2.74
N GLN A 114 10.94 14.79 -2.02
CA GLN A 114 12.11 13.99 -1.66
C GLN A 114 11.73 12.94 -0.61
N GLN A 115 10.97 13.30 0.42
CA GLN A 115 10.45 12.35 1.40
C GLN A 115 9.48 11.34 0.79
N ALA A 116 8.54 11.79 -0.05
CA ALA A 116 7.64 10.87 -0.75
C ALA A 116 8.39 9.90 -1.67
N SER A 117 9.56 10.31 -2.18
CA SER A 117 10.42 9.44 -3.01
C SER A 117 11.03 8.27 -2.24
N ILE A 118 11.15 8.34 -0.92
CA ILE A 118 11.74 7.25 -0.11
C ILE A 118 10.93 5.95 -0.27
N VAL A 119 9.61 6.04 -0.15
CA VAL A 119 8.71 4.88 -0.32
C VAL A 119 8.69 4.43 -1.78
N PHE A 120 8.71 5.39 -2.72
CA PHE A 120 8.77 5.09 -4.15
C PHE A 120 10.06 4.34 -4.53
N ASP A 121 11.22 4.79 -4.06
CA ASP A 121 12.50 4.16 -4.36
C ASP A 121 12.54 2.72 -3.80
N VAL A 122 11.99 2.49 -2.62
CA VAL A 122 11.83 1.13 -2.06
C VAL A 122 10.90 0.29 -2.95
N ALA A 123 9.74 0.82 -3.36
CA ALA A 123 8.82 0.10 -4.25
C ALA A 123 9.47 -0.23 -5.61
N LYS A 124 10.22 0.72 -6.19
CA LYS A 124 11.00 0.50 -7.41
C LYS A 124 12.00 -0.65 -7.24
N ASP A 125 12.76 -0.62 -6.14
CA ASP A 125 13.78 -1.65 -5.87
C ASP A 125 13.13 -3.04 -5.66
N MET A 126 11.96 -3.11 -5.01
CA MET A 126 11.17 -4.34 -4.90
C MET A 126 10.74 -4.87 -6.28
N VAL A 127 10.30 -3.97 -7.18
CA VAL A 127 9.94 -4.34 -8.57
C VAL A 127 11.15 -4.88 -9.31
N LEU A 128 12.30 -4.21 -9.22
CA LEU A 128 13.54 -4.65 -9.88
C LEU A 128 14.01 -6.03 -9.41
N GLN A 129 13.75 -6.38 -8.16
CA GLN A 129 14.10 -7.68 -7.57
C GLN A 129 13.06 -8.78 -7.82
N CYS A 130 11.88 -8.45 -8.38
CA CYS A 130 10.80 -9.39 -8.65
C CYS A 130 10.58 -9.53 -10.17
N PRO A 131 11.10 -10.60 -10.84
CA PRO A 131 10.98 -10.77 -12.29
C PRO A 131 9.55 -10.75 -12.81
N ALA A 132 8.58 -11.22 -12.01
CA ALA A 132 7.16 -11.22 -12.39
C ALA A 132 6.58 -9.81 -12.45
N LEU A 133 6.97 -8.93 -11.53
CA LEU A 133 6.56 -7.52 -11.52
C LEU A 133 7.33 -6.73 -12.58
N LEU A 134 8.65 -6.95 -12.71
CA LEU A 134 9.49 -6.24 -13.66
C LEU A 134 9.02 -6.41 -15.11
N LYS A 135 8.47 -7.56 -15.47
CA LYS A 135 7.88 -7.81 -16.81
C LYS A 135 6.57 -7.04 -17.04
N ARG A 136 5.89 -6.60 -16.00
CA ARG A 136 4.54 -6.01 -16.06
C ARG A 136 4.48 -4.54 -15.63
N ILE A 137 5.52 -4.04 -14.98
CA ILE A 137 5.58 -2.67 -14.48
C ILE A 137 6.62 -1.88 -15.27
N LYS A 138 6.17 -0.79 -15.91
CA LYS A 138 7.05 0.21 -16.50
C LYS A 138 7.45 1.22 -15.43
N ILE A 139 8.75 1.42 -15.24
CA ILE A 139 9.32 2.40 -14.32
C ILE A 139 9.61 3.69 -15.07
N VAL A 140 9.04 4.83 -14.61
CA VAL A 140 9.27 6.17 -15.15
C VAL A 140 9.92 7.01 -14.08
N GLU A 141 11.24 6.94 -13.97
CA GLU A 141 12.00 7.54 -12.86
C GLU A 141 11.89 9.07 -12.80
N SER A 142 11.89 9.75 -13.96
CA SER A 142 11.77 11.21 -14.04
C SER A 142 10.46 11.74 -13.41
N GLN A 143 9.41 10.93 -13.45
CA GLN A 143 8.10 11.25 -12.87
C GLN A 143 7.88 10.62 -11.50
N LYS A 144 8.79 9.80 -11.00
CA LYS A 144 8.60 8.94 -9.82
C LYS A 144 7.29 8.17 -9.92
N ARG A 145 7.14 7.45 -11.05
CA ARG A 145 5.92 6.70 -11.39
C ARG A 145 6.23 5.26 -11.77
N LEU A 146 5.41 4.35 -11.25
CA LEU A 146 5.29 2.97 -11.71
C LEU A 146 3.98 2.81 -12.46
N VAL A 147 4.01 2.16 -13.62
CA VAL A 147 2.81 1.90 -14.43
C VAL A 147 2.63 0.40 -14.56
N TYR A 148 1.55 -0.15 -14.02
CA TYR A 148 1.21 -1.55 -14.15
C TYR A 148 0.43 -1.76 -15.46
N LEU A 149 1.10 -2.36 -16.45
CA LEU A 149 0.59 -2.44 -17.82
C LEU A 149 -0.71 -3.25 -17.96
N PRO A 150 -0.92 -4.37 -17.23
CA PRO A 150 -2.14 -5.18 -17.42
C PRO A 150 -3.44 -4.42 -17.14
N THR A 151 -3.49 -3.62 -16.06
CA THR A 151 -4.69 -2.86 -15.67
C THR A 151 -4.56 -1.36 -15.93
N ARG A 152 -3.45 -0.91 -16.48
CA ARG A 152 -3.13 0.52 -16.68
C ARG A 152 -3.11 1.32 -15.38
N GLY A 153 -2.94 0.64 -14.25
CA GLY A 153 -2.79 1.28 -12.93
C GLY A 153 -1.48 2.05 -12.79
N ILE A 154 -1.48 3.04 -11.92
CA ILE A 154 -0.29 3.84 -11.63
C ILE A 154 -0.02 3.93 -10.13
N TYR A 155 1.25 3.92 -9.75
CA TYR A 155 1.72 4.43 -8.46
C TYR A 155 2.62 5.64 -8.71
N GLN A 156 2.28 6.79 -8.14
CA GLN A 156 3.00 8.03 -8.37
C GLN A 156 3.19 8.83 -7.09
N VAL A 157 4.35 9.49 -6.99
CA VAL A 157 4.66 10.43 -5.92
C VAL A 157 4.00 11.78 -6.19
N LEU A 158 3.30 12.32 -5.19
CA LEU A 158 2.75 13.67 -5.19
C LEU A 158 3.36 14.51 -4.07
N SER A 159 3.69 15.76 -4.40
CA SER A 159 3.97 16.78 -3.40
C SER A 159 2.71 17.64 -3.13
N SER A 160 2.68 18.30 -1.97
CA SER A 160 1.57 19.15 -1.54
C SER A 160 1.18 20.25 -2.55
N GLU A 161 2.14 20.74 -3.31
CA GLU A 161 1.90 21.79 -4.33
C GLU A 161 1.15 21.26 -5.56
N VAL A 162 1.37 20.00 -5.94
CA VAL A 162 0.79 19.41 -7.15
C VAL A 162 -0.61 18.87 -6.87
N ALA A 163 -0.84 18.36 -5.68
CA ALA A 163 -2.11 17.71 -5.31
C ALA A 163 -3.32 18.67 -5.35
N SER A 164 -3.12 19.98 -5.25
CA SER A 164 -4.22 20.96 -5.24
C SER A 164 -4.83 21.25 -6.62
N LYS A 165 -4.26 20.73 -7.72
CA LYS A 165 -4.58 21.16 -9.08
C LYS A 165 -5.43 20.21 -9.92
N TYR A 166 -5.69 18.96 -9.48
CA TYR A 166 -6.33 17.94 -10.33
C TYR A 166 -7.38 17.12 -9.60
N GLY A 167 -8.42 16.70 -10.34
CA GLY A 167 -9.37 15.69 -9.90
C GLY A 167 -8.74 14.31 -10.01
N TYR A 168 -8.25 13.76 -8.90
CA TYR A 168 -7.66 12.42 -8.85
C TYR A 168 -8.75 11.36 -8.66
N ASN A 169 -8.61 10.24 -9.35
CA ASN A 169 -9.43 9.06 -9.15
C ASN A 169 -8.73 8.08 -8.17
N VAL A 170 -8.60 8.49 -6.91
CA VAL A 170 -7.76 7.85 -5.92
C VAL A 170 -8.28 6.46 -5.55
N HIS A 171 -7.49 5.41 -5.85
CA HIS A 171 -7.70 4.07 -5.31
C HIS A 171 -7.05 3.89 -3.94
N ALA A 172 -5.82 4.39 -3.77
CA ALA A 172 -5.15 4.43 -2.48
C ALA A 172 -4.22 5.64 -2.37
N CYS A 173 -4.05 6.14 -1.15
CA CYS A 173 -3.01 7.11 -0.84
C CYS A 173 -2.22 6.67 0.39
N ILE A 174 -0.91 6.81 0.31
CA ILE A 174 0.04 6.45 1.35
C ILE A 174 0.72 7.72 1.83
N PHE A 175 0.45 8.08 3.08
CA PHE A 175 1.10 9.20 3.75
C PHE A 175 2.25 8.67 4.61
N ASP A 176 3.48 8.99 4.26
CA ASP A 176 4.64 8.80 5.14
C ASP A 176 4.88 10.09 5.93
N GLU A 177 5.24 9.95 7.20
CA GLU A 177 5.48 11.08 8.12
C GLU A 177 4.31 12.11 8.15
N LEU A 178 3.08 11.62 8.42
CA LEU A 178 1.87 12.46 8.43
C LEU A 178 1.99 13.70 9.33
N LEU A 179 2.69 13.61 10.48
CA LEU A 179 2.94 14.72 11.37
C LEU A 179 3.82 15.83 10.75
N GLY A 180 4.60 15.50 9.72
CA GLY A 180 5.41 16.47 8.98
C GLY A 180 4.62 17.29 7.96
N GLN A 181 3.33 17.02 7.76
CA GLN A 181 2.51 17.78 6.82
C GLN A 181 2.25 19.20 7.35
N PRO A 182 2.44 20.26 6.52
CA PRO A 182 2.27 21.64 6.95
C PRO A 182 0.81 21.98 7.28
N ASN A 183 -0.14 21.26 6.69
CA ASN A 183 -1.58 21.43 6.92
C ASN A 183 -2.36 20.22 6.36
N ARG A 184 -3.68 20.21 6.57
CA ARG A 184 -4.58 19.13 6.15
C ARG A 184 -4.93 19.12 4.66
N LYS A 185 -4.56 20.14 3.88
CA LYS A 185 -5.07 20.29 2.50
C LYS A 185 -4.80 19.06 1.63
N LEU A 186 -3.56 18.55 1.65
CA LEU A 186 -3.21 17.36 0.87
C LEU A 186 -4.04 16.14 1.30
N PHE A 187 -4.14 15.90 2.60
CA PHE A 187 -4.93 14.82 3.17
C PHE A 187 -6.41 14.94 2.75
N ASP A 188 -7.00 16.12 2.90
CA ASP A 188 -8.41 16.37 2.56
C ASP A 188 -8.68 16.18 1.06
N VAL A 189 -7.77 16.64 0.18
CA VAL A 189 -7.91 16.44 -1.26
C VAL A 189 -7.86 14.95 -1.63
N MET A 190 -6.90 14.21 -1.08
CA MET A 190 -6.69 12.81 -1.43
C MET A 190 -7.76 11.89 -0.84
N THR A 191 -8.31 12.22 0.33
CA THR A 191 -9.37 11.41 0.97
C THR A 191 -10.77 11.74 0.49
N LYS A 192 -11.04 13.01 0.10
CA LYS A 192 -12.33 13.41 -0.48
C LYS A 192 -12.47 13.00 -1.94
N GLY A 193 -11.36 12.89 -2.67
CA GLY A 193 -11.34 12.46 -4.07
C GLY A 193 -11.53 10.95 -4.27
N SER A 194 -11.57 10.15 -3.21
CA SER A 194 -11.93 8.74 -3.27
C SER A 194 -13.44 8.61 -3.52
N GLY A 195 -13.84 8.92 -4.73
CA GLY A 195 -15.23 8.82 -5.17
C GLY A 195 -15.77 7.41 -5.04
N ALA A 196 -17.07 7.33 -4.82
CA ALA A 196 -17.87 6.14 -4.63
C ALA A 196 -17.46 4.95 -5.52
N ALA A 197 -17.63 3.73 -4.96
CA ALA A 197 -17.58 2.45 -5.67
C ALA A 197 -16.20 1.91 -6.07
N ARG A 198 -15.17 2.07 -5.23
CA ARG A 198 -13.92 1.31 -5.36
C ARG A 198 -13.84 0.19 -4.33
N LYS A 199 -13.36 -0.98 -4.78
CA LYS A 199 -13.21 -2.20 -3.96
C LYS A 199 -12.24 -2.03 -2.80
#